data_48632e4980efc43b58401597db36ccfa
#
_entry.id   48632e4980efc43b58401597db36ccfa
#
_cell.length_a   1.000
_cell.length_b   1.000
_cell.length_c   1.000
_cell.angle_alpha   90.00
_cell.angle_beta   90.00
_cell.angle_gamma   90.00
#
_symmetry.space_group_name_H-M   'P 1'
#
loop_
_entity.id
_entity.type
_entity.pdbx_description
1 polymer ?
#
loop_
_entity_poly.entity_id
_entity_poly.type
_entity_poly.pdbx_seq_one_letter_code
_entity_poly.pdbx_strand_id
1 'polypeptide(L)'
;AFSLMVVGYFGVRFSGQGVMTSASRNMLLLWFERRRGLVSGVSGVFVSLGFSLAPLLLAMLIDDWQWRSALWWLAVIVGPVFASLCFLLVRDGPEVCGLQADNQPATSQIGLQRSPQDSHTLKQVRGNIVFWLYSLGLSIHALFGTAATFHIVAIFAEAGRSRAEAFAYFIPQALVSVVTNLGASALADYVRLKPF
;
A
#
# COMPACT_ATOMS: atom_id res chain seq x y z
N ALA A 1 3.52 31.52 -0.37
CA ALA A 1 3.38 30.49 -1.42
C ALA A 1 4.13 29.20 -1.08
N PHE A 2 5.44 29.25 -0.76
CA PHE A 2 6.26 28.06 -0.48
C PHE A 2 5.75 27.22 0.70
N SER A 3 5.43 27.86 1.83
CA SER A 3 4.92 27.18 3.03
C SER A 3 3.61 26.42 2.75
N LEU A 4 2.72 26.98 1.94
CA LEU A 4 1.46 26.34 1.56
C LEU A 4 1.69 25.09 0.70
N MET A 5 2.68 25.12 -0.18
CA MET A 5 3.08 23.94 -0.97
C MET A 5 3.64 22.84 -0.09
N VAL A 6 4.48 23.15 0.89
CA VAL A 6 5.04 22.20 1.84
C VAL A 6 3.94 21.53 2.65
N VAL A 7 3.02 22.33 3.20
CA VAL A 7 1.87 21.81 3.98
C VAL A 7 0.96 20.93 3.11
N GLY A 8 0.65 21.39 1.89
CA GLY A 8 -0.16 20.63 0.94
C GLY A 8 0.48 19.29 0.57
N TYR A 9 1.78 19.30 0.23
CA TYR A 9 2.51 18.08 -0.09
C TYR A 9 2.59 17.10 1.09
N PHE A 10 2.85 17.63 2.29
CA PHE A 10 2.82 16.83 3.52
C PHE A 10 1.43 16.20 3.75
N GLY A 11 0.37 16.99 3.59
CA GLY A 11 -1.00 16.51 3.74
C GLY A 11 -1.33 15.36 2.79
N VAL A 12 -1.00 15.50 1.51
CA VAL A 12 -1.21 14.44 0.49
C VAL A 12 -0.42 13.18 0.84
N ARG A 13 0.84 13.33 1.24
CA ARG A 13 1.69 12.18 1.60
C ARG A 13 1.21 11.50 2.87
N PHE A 14 0.85 12.26 3.88
CA PHE A 14 0.37 11.73 5.14
C PHE A 14 -0.96 11.00 4.99
N SER A 15 -1.93 11.61 4.30
CA SER A 15 -3.24 10.99 4.07
C SER A 15 -3.17 9.77 3.15
N GLY A 16 -2.48 9.87 2.02
CA GLY A 16 -2.42 8.80 1.03
C GLY A 16 -1.54 7.62 1.47
N GLN A 17 -0.27 7.85 1.73
CA GLN A 17 0.66 6.78 2.09
C GLN A 17 0.63 6.39 3.57
N GLY A 18 0.34 7.33 4.46
CA GLY A 18 0.23 7.04 5.88
C GLY A 18 -1.12 6.42 6.23
N VAL A 19 -2.15 7.26 6.25
CA VAL A 19 -3.47 6.89 6.79
C VAL A 19 -4.19 5.86 5.93
N MET A 20 -4.35 6.09 4.63
CA MET A 20 -5.10 5.19 3.76
C MET A 20 -4.43 3.80 3.65
N THR A 21 -3.10 3.75 3.54
CA THR A 21 -2.39 2.48 3.47
C THR A 21 -2.49 1.69 4.78
N SER A 22 -2.38 2.37 5.92
CA SER A 22 -2.53 1.73 7.23
C SER A 22 -3.96 1.26 7.48
N ALA A 23 -4.96 2.09 7.15
CA ALA A 23 -6.37 1.73 7.27
C ALA A 23 -6.72 0.52 6.40
N SER A 24 -6.30 0.52 5.14
CA SER A 24 -6.53 -0.60 4.21
C SER A 24 -5.91 -1.90 4.72
N ARG A 25 -4.66 -1.87 5.18
CA ARG A 25 -4.00 -3.06 5.74
C ARG A 25 -4.67 -3.56 7.00
N ASN A 26 -5.00 -2.67 7.93
CA ASN A 26 -5.70 -3.05 9.15
C ASN A 26 -7.07 -3.67 8.86
N MET A 27 -7.80 -3.11 7.91
CA MET A 27 -9.08 -3.65 7.48
C MET A 27 -8.94 -5.08 6.93
N LEU A 28 -7.95 -5.33 6.05
CA LEU A 28 -7.68 -6.68 5.55
C LEU A 28 -7.36 -7.66 6.69
N LEU A 29 -6.60 -7.24 7.70
CA LEU A 29 -6.27 -8.06 8.86
C LEU A 29 -7.46 -8.35 9.78
N LEU A 30 -8.47 -7.48 9.81
CA LEU A 30 -9.70 -7.67 10.58
C LEU A 30 -10.66 -8.65 9.87
N TRP A 31 -10.79 -8.53 8.55
CA TRP A 31 -11.72 -9.33 7.76
C TRP A 31 -11.21 -10.74 7.44
N PHE A 32 -9.87 -10.91 7.35
CA PHE A 32 -9.26 -12.18 6.97
C PHE A 32 -8.26 -12.64 8.04
N GLU A 33 -8.45 -13.86 8.54
CA GLU A 33 -7.56 -14.46 9.53
C GLU A 33 -6.74 -15.61 8.93
N ARG A 34 -7.40 -16.55 8.29
CA ARG A 34 -6.78 -17.76 7.73
C ARG A 34 -6.13 -17.52 6.35
N ARG A 35 -6.69 -16.58 5.56
CA ARG A 35 -6.24 -16.29 4.19
C ARG A 35 -5.51 -14.97 4.07
N ARG A 36 -4.85 -14.52 5.13
CA ARG A 36 -4.14 -13.24 5.16
C ARG A 36 -3.07 -13.12 4.08
N GLY A 37 -2.29 -14.19 3.85
CA GLY A 37 -1.24 -14.23 2.83
C GLY A 37 -1.82 -14.00 1.43
N LEU A 38 -2.82 -14.78 1.05
CA LEU A 38 -3.47 -14.67 -0.26
C LEU A 38 -4.08 -13.28 -0.49
N VAL A 39 -4.84 -12.76 0.48
CA VAL A 39 -5.49 -11.44 0.35
C VAL A 39 -4.46 -10.31 0.31
N SER A 40 -3.41 -10.39 1.12
CA SER A 40 -2.30 -9.44 1.07
C SER A 40 -1.55 -9.51 -0.27
N GLY A 41 -1.36 -10.72 -0.82
CA GLY A 41 -0.75 -10.91 -2.13
C GLY A 41 -1.57 -10.29 -3.25
N VAL A 42 -2.87 -10.54 -3.29
CA VAL A 42 -3.79 -9.94 -4.27
C VAL A 42 -3.80 -8.41 -4.12
N SER A 43 -3.88 -7.88 -2.90
CA SER A 43 -3.76 -6.44 -2.65
C SER A 43 -2.43 -5.89 -3.16
N GLY A 44 -1.32 -6.59 -2.92
CA GLY A 44 0.00 -6.23 -3.41
C GLY A 44 0.09 -6.16 -4.94
N VAL A 45 -0.61 -7.05 -5.65
CA VAL A 45 -0.71 -7.00 -7.13
C VAL A 45 -1.38 -5.72 -7.59
N PHE A 46 -2.54 -5.36 -7.01
CA PHE A 46 -3.22 -4.11 -7.36
C PHE A 46 -2.38 -2.87 -7.05
N VAL A 47 -1.68 -2.86 -5.93
CA VAL A 47 -0.76 -1.76 -5.58
C VAL A 47 0.38 -1.67 -6.59
N SER A 48 1.00 -2.79 -6.98
CA SER A 48 2.09 -2.82 -7.96
C SER A 48 1.63 -2.35 -9.34
N LEU A 49 0.47 -2.80 -9.80
CA LEU A 49 -0.13 -2.35 -11.06
C LEU A 49 -0.46 -0.86 -11.01
N GLY A 50 -1.05 -0.38 -9.90
CA GLY A 50 -1.35 1.03 -9.71
C GLY A 50 -0.09 1.91 -9.81
N PHE A 51 0.98 1.53 -9.11
CA PHE A 51 2.26 2.26 -9.17
C PHE A 51 2.88 2.28 -10.56
N SER A 52 2.73 1.21 -11.33
CA SER A 52 3.32 1.09 -12.66
C SER A 52 2.50 1.78 -13.75
N LEU A 53 1.19 1.71 -13.64
CA LEU A 53 0.27 2.31 -14.63
C LEU A 53 0.02 3.80 -14.37
N ALA A 54 0.06 4.25 -13.12
CA ALA A 54 -0.23 5.63 -12.77
C ALA A 54 0.64 6.67 -13.51
N PRO A 55 1.96 6.52 -13.66
CA PRO A 55 2.77 7.46 -14.42
C PRO A 55 2.37 7.53 -15.90
N LEU A 56 2.03 6.41 -16.51
CA LEU A 56 1.60 6.34 -17.91
C LEU A 56 0.24 7.03 -18.11
N LEU A 57 -0.72 6.71 -17.26
CA LEU A 57 -2.06 7.31 -17.30
C LEU A 57 -2.01 8.81 -17.03
N LEU A 58 -1.21 9.23 -16.05
CA LEU A 58 -1.01 10.64 -15.75
C LEU A 58 -0.35 11.40 -16.90
N ALA A 59 0.65 10.81 -17.56
CA ALA A 59 1.28 11.42 -18.73
C ALA A 59 0.26 11.66 -19.84
N MET A 60 -0.56 10.66 -20.18
CA MET A 60 -1.63 10.79 -21.18
C MET A 60 -2.66 11.87 -20.79
N LEU A 61 -3.11 11.86 -19.53
CA LEU A 61 -4.06 12.86 -19.04
C LEU A 61 -3.51 14.30 -19.11
N ILE A 62 -2.24 14.47 -18.81
CA ILE A 62 -1.58 15.78 -18.82
C ILE A 62 -1.37 16.28 -20.25
N ASP A 63 -1.04 15.39 -21.17
CA ASP A 63 -0.87 15.72 -22.57
C ASP A 63 -2.22 16.15 -23.22
N ASP A 64 -3.34 15.50 -22.85
CA ASP A 64 -4.67 15.81 -23.38
C ASP A 64 -5.33 17.03 -22.71
N TRP A 65 -5.25 17.14 -21.37
CA TRP A 65 -6.06 18.08 -20.58
C TRP A 65 -5.28 19.15 -19.85
N GLN A 66 -3.99 19.25 -20.03
CA GLN A 66 -3.08 20.06 -19.21
C GLN A 66 -3.03 19.59 -17.73
N TRP A 67 -1.89 19.80 -17.11
CA TRP A 67 -1.61 19.30 -15.77
C TRP A 67 -2.57 19.80 -14.68
N ARG A 68 -3.07 21.06 -14.80
CA ARG A 68 -4.02 21.62 -13.80
C ARG A 68 -5.36 20.93 -13.84
N SER A 69 -5.92 20.73 -15.01
CA SER A 69 -7.22 20.05 -15.19
C SER A 69 -7.13 18.59 -14.79
N ALA A 70 -6.05 17.91 -15.15
CA ALA A 70 -5.81 16.53 -14.77
C ALA A 70 -5.77 16.37 -13.24
N LEU A 71 -5.06 17.24 -12.53
CA LEU A 71 -5.00 17.21 -11.07
C LEU A 71 -6.34 17.56 -10.42
N TRP A 72 -7.12 18.48 -10.98
CA TRP A 72 -8.46 18.79 -10.48
C TRP A 72 -9.42 17.59 -10.60
N TRP A 73 -9.43 16.91 -11.73
CA TRP A 73 -10.24 15.71 -11.93
C TRP A 73 -9.82 14.58 -10.99
N LEU A 74 -8.52 14.38 -10.81
CA LEU A 74 -8.02 13.42 -9.82
C LEU A 74 -8.45 13.77 -8.40
N ALA A 75 -8.38 15.04 -8.01
CA ALA A 75 -8.83 15.48 -6.69
C ALA A 75 -10.31 15.20 -6.47
N VAL A 76 -11.17 15.40 -7.49
CA VAL A 76 -12.60 15.09 -7.42
C VAL A 76 -12.85 13.58 -7.37
N ILE A 77 -12.14 12.81 -8.17
CA ILE A 77 -12.34 11.34 -8.20
C ILE A 77 -11.86 10.71 -6.89
N VAL A 78 -10.65 11.04 -6.44
CA VAL A 78 -10.06 10.44 -5.24
C VAL A 78 -10.63 11.04 -3.95
N GLY A 79 -10.97 12.33 -3.95
CA GLY A 79 -11.59 12.98 -2.80
C GLY A 79 -13.05 12.56 -2.63
N PRO A 80 -14.01 13.38 -3.08
CA PRO A 80 -15.42 13.15 -2.75
C PRO A 80 -15.98 11.86 -3.32
N VAL A 81 -15.63 11.44 -4.56
CA VAL A 81 -16.22 10.23 -5.17
C VAL A 81 -15.74 8.99 -4.44
N PHE A 82 -14.43 8.80 -4.29
CA PHE A 82 -13.89 7.63 -3.61
C PHE A 82 -14.22 7.63 -2.12
N ALA A 83 -14.18 8.78 -1.45
CA ALA A 83 -14.57 8.89 -0.04
C ALA A 83 -16.04 8.49 0.17
N SER A 84 -16.95 8.93 -0.71
CA SER A 84 -18.36 8.54 -0.66
C SER A 84 -18.55 7.04 -0.87
N LEU A 85 -17.84 6.45 -1.83
CA LEU A 85 -17.86 5.00 -2.05
C LEU A 85 -17.34 4.23 -0.82
N CYS A 86 -16.24 4.68 -0.23
CA CYS A 86 -15.73 4.07 0.99
C CYS A 86 -16.74 4.17 2.14
N PHE A 87 -17.35 5.34 2.33
CA PHE A 87 -18.34 5.56 3.39
C PHE A 87 -19.59 4.66 3.22
N LEU A 88 -20.03 4.43 2.00
CA LEU A 88 -21.20 3.61 1.71
C LEU A 88 -20.90 2.10 1.78
N LEU A 89 -19.74 1.66 1.30
CA LEU A 89 -19.42 0.25 1.10
C LEU A 89 -18.59 -0.35 2.23
N VAL A 90 -17.70 0.43 2.84
CA VAL A 90 -16.79 -0.07 3.87
C VAL A 90 -17.50 -0.18 5.22
N ARG A 91 -17.34 -1.31 5.88
CA ARG A 91 -17.81 -1.56 7.25
C ARG A 91 -16.60 -1.76 8.16
N ASP A 92 -16.71 -1.32 9.41
CA ASP A 92 -15.59 -1.31 10.36
C ASP A 92 -15.04 -2.70 10.68
N GLY A 93 -15.88 -3.72 10.61
CA GLY A 93 -15.44 -5.10 10.84
C GLY A 93 -16.53 -6.11 10.54
N PRO A 94 -16.17 -7.39 10.45
CA PRO A 94 -17.14 -8.46 10.19
C PRO A 94 -18.19 -8.58 11.30
N GLU A 95 -17.85 -8.26 12.54
CA GLU A 95 -18.74 -8.34 13.70
C GLU A 95 -19.94 -7.38 13.58
N VAL A 96 -19.75 -6.19 13.00
CA VAL A 96 -20.82 -5.22 12.76
C VAL A 96 -21.85 -5.75 11.76
N CYS A 97 -21.43 -6.68 10.89
CA CYS A 97 -22.30 -7.34 9.92
C CYS A 97 -22.86 -8.68 10.43
N GLY A 98 -22.62 -9.05 11.70
CA GLY A 98 -22.96 -10.35 12.24
C GLY A 98 -22.16 -11.52 11.65
N LEU A 99 -21.03 -11.20 11.03
CA LEU A 99 -20.10 -12.14 10.41
C LEU A 99 -18.87 -12.32 11.30
N GLN A 100 -18.17 -13.43 11.09
CA GLN A 100 -16.83 -13.63 11.66
C GLN A 100 -15.77 -13.50 10.56
N ALA A 101 -14.52 -13.26 10.95
CA ALA A 101 -13.41 -13.26 10.03
C ALA A 101 -13.41 -14.54 9.17
N ASP A 102 -13.10 -14.44 7.88
CA ASP A 102 -13.17 -15.53 6.90
C ASP A 102 -14.55 -16.16 6.71
N ASN A 103 -15.62 -15.50 7.13
CA ASN A 103 -17.01 -15.99 7.04
C ASN A 103 -17.22 -17.36 7.72
N GLN A 104 -16.50 -17.62 8.83
CA GLN A 104 -16.67 -18.85 9.59
C GLN A 104 -17.90 -18.76 10.50
N PRO A 105 -18.69 -19.86 10.64
CA PRO A 105 -19.78 -19.88 11.61
C PRO A 105 -19.23 -19.79 13.03
N ALA A 106 -19.93 -19.06 13.90
CA ALA A 106 -19.55 -18.76 15.29
C ALA A 106 -19.18 -19.98 16.15
N THR A 107 -19.57 -21.18 15.72
CA THR A 107 -19.37 -22.43 16.41
C THR A 107 -17.94 -22.99 16.35
N SER A 108 -17.08 -22.46 15.49
CA SER A 108 -15.72 -23.01 15.29
C SER A 108 -14.65 -22.43 16.20
N GLN A 109 -14.99 -21.51 17.10
CA GLN A 109 -14.01 -20.80 17.94
C GLN A 109 -13.75 -21.40 19.32
N ILE A 110 -13.96 -22.70 19.55
CA ILE A 110 -13.55 -23.28 20.84
C ILE A 110 -12.01 -23.47 20.97
N GLY A 111 -11.21 -22.99 20.01
CA GLY A 111 -9.77 -23.24 20.03
C GLY A 111 -8.82 -22.09 19.73
N LEU A 112 -9.28 -20.93 19.30
CA LEU A 112 -8.39 -19.84 18.87
C LEU A 112 -8.70 -18.50 19.56
N GLN A 113 -8.91 -18.54 20.88
CA GLN A 113 -8.74 -17.32 21.66
C GLN A 113 -7.26 -16.93 21.54
N ARG A 114 -6.99 -15.80 20.85
CA ARG A 114 -5.69 -15.13 20.98
C ARG A 114 -5.42 -14.98 22.47
N SER A 115 -4.43 -15.72 22.96
CA SER A 115 -4.00 -15.56 24.34
C SER A 115 -3.66 -14.07 24.55
N PRO A 116 -4.16 -13.43 25.62
CA PRO A 116 -3.77 -12.05 25.96
C PRO A 116 -2.25 -11.87 26.09
N GLN A 117 -1.50 -12.97 26.16
CA GLN A 117 -0.04 -13.00 26.27
C GLN A 117 0.70 -12.56 25.00
N ASP A 118 0.04 -12.52 23.82
CA ASP A 118 0.71 -12.13 22.56
C ASP A 118 0.62 -10.62 22.27
N SER A 119 -0.01 -9.82 23.12
CA SER A 119 -0.10 -8.37 22.95
C SER A 119 1.11 -7.67 23.60
N HIS A 120 2.03 -7.19 22.77
CA HIS A 120 3.14 -6.36 23.24
C HIS A 120 2.72 -4.92 23.50
N THR A 121 3.13 -4.38 24.63
CA THR A 121 2.91 -2.97 24.94
C THR A 121 3.84 -2.09 24.09
N LEU A 122 3.45 -0.86 23.83
CA LEU A 122 4.27 0.11 23.08
C LEU A 122 5.67 0.28 23.68
N LYS A 123 5.78 0.22 25.00
CA LYS A 123 7.06 0.32 25.73
C LYS A 123 7.98 -0.87 25.41
N GLN A 124 7.46 -2.08 25.36
CA GLN A 124 8.20 -3.29 25.00
C GLN A 124 8.67 -3.26 23.55
N VAL A 125 7.80 -2.84 22.62
CA VAL A 125 8.13 -2.72 21.19
C VAL A 125 9.24 -1.68 20.97
N ARG A 126 9.15 -0.52 21.61
CA ARG A 126 10.18 0.53 21.51
C ARG A 126 11.54 0.12 22.09
N GLY A 127 11.56 -0.78 23.07
CA GLY A 127 12.79 -1.34 23.63
C GLY A 127 13.42 -2.45 22.80
N ASN A 128 12.71 -2.96 21.78
CA ASN A 128 13.21 -4.07 20.98
C ASN A 128 14.03 -3.57 19.79
N ILE A 129 15.32 -3.95 19.75
CA ILE A 129 16.24 -3.58 18.66
C ILE A 129 15.78 -4.09 17.29
N VAL A 130 15.11 -5.25 17.24
CA VAL A 130 14.60 -5.84 16.00
C VAL A 130 13.56 -4.93 15.36
N PHE A 131 12.69 -4.30 16.17
CA PHE A 131 11.72 -3.30 15.67
C PHE A 131 12.43 -2.13 14.97
N TRP A 132 13.49 -1.60 15.55
CA TRP A 132 14.23 -0.48 14.97
C TRP A 132 15.01 -0.87 13.72
N LEU A 133 15.64 -2.04 13.68
CA LEU A 133 16.33 -2.55 12.50
C LEU A 133 15.36 -2.76 11.34
N TYR A 134 14.20 -3.35 11.62
CA TYR A 134 13.15 -3.54 10.59
C TYR A 134 12.61 -2.21 10.07
N SER A 135 12.31 -1.28 10.98
CA SER A 135 11.81 0.05 10.64
C SER A 135 12.84 0.84 9.82
N LEU A 136 14.12 0.77 10.19
CA LEU A 136 15.19 1.42 9.44
C LEU A 136 15.36 0.81 8.05
N GLY A 137 15.37 -0.51 7.94
CA GLY A 137 15.46 -1.21 6.65
C GLY A 137 14.32 -0.85 5.71
N LEU A 138 13.08 -0.84 6.21
CA LEU A 138 11.90 -0.42 5.44
C LEU A 138 11.98 1.06 5.03
N SER A 139 12.48 1.93 5.92
CA SER A 139 12.63 3.37 5.62
C SER A 139 13.67 3.61 4.53
N ILE A 140 14.81 2.92 4.57
CA ILE A 140 15.86 3.01 3.54
C ILE A 140 15.32 2.49 2.20
N HIS A 141 14.63 1.36 2.21
CA HIS A 141 14.02 0.80 1.01
C HIS A 141 13.00 1.78 0.38
N ALA A 142 12.11 2.35 1.21
CA ALA A 142 11.13 3.33 0.76
C ALA A 142 11.77 4.61 0.24
N LEU A 143 12.84 5.09 0.89
CA LEU A 143 13.61 6.27 0.45
C LEU A 143 14.21 6.03 -0.94
N PHE A 144 14.92 4.91 -1.10
CA PHE A 144 15.56 4.57 -2.37
C PHE A 144 14.53 4.40 -3.51
N GLY A 145 13.46 3.63 -3.28
CA GLY A 145 12.41 3.44 -4.28
C GLY A 145 11.72 4.74 -4.69
N THR A 146 11.46 5.62 -3.72
CA THR A 146 10.85 6.93 -3.98
C THR A 146 11.82 7.82 -4.77
N ALA A 147 13.08 7.90 -4.37
CA ALA A 147 14.09 8.70 -5.06
C ALA A 147 14.28 8.21 -6.51
N ALA A 148 14.41 6.90 -6.73
CA ALA A 148 14.53 6.32 -8.06
C ALA A 148 13.34 6.67 -8.95
N THR A 149 12.11 6.55 -8.42
CA THR A 149 10.88 6.86 -9.16
C THR A 149 10.81 8.33 -9.58
N PHE A 150 11.18 9.26 -8.69
CA PHE A 150 11.14 10.69 -9.01
C PHE A 150 12.24 11.11 -9.98
N HIS A 151 13.40 10.48 -9.94
CA HIS A 151 14.55 10.84 -10.76
C HIS A 151 14.70 10.01 -12.02
N ILE A 152 13.84 9.01 -12.26
CA ILE A 152 13.99 8.08 -13.38
C ILE A 152 14.10 8.79 -14.74
N VAL A 153 13.28 9.82 -14.96
CA VAL A 153 13.28 10.58 -16.22
C VAL A 153 14.60 11.35 -16.39
N ALA A 154 15.12 11.94 -15.32
CA ALA A 154 16.40 12.67 -15.34
C ALA A 154 17.57 11.69 -15.58
N ILE A 155 17.57 10.54 -14.94
CA ILE A 155 18.60 9.50 -15.11
C ILE A 155 18.63 8.99 -16.55
N PHE A 156 17.45 8.75 -17.15
CA PHE A 156 17.37 8.32 -18.54
C PHE A 156 17.79 9.41 -19.51
N ALA A 157 17.45 10.67 -19.23
CA ALA A 157 17.88 11.81 -20.04
C ALA A 157 19.41 11.99 -20.05
N GLU A 158 20.08 11.83 -18.90
CA GLU A 158 21.54 11.85 -18.81
C GLU A 158 22.20 10.69 -19.58
N ALA A 159 21.52 9.55 -19.64
CA ALA A 159 21.95 8.40 -20.43
C ALA A 159 21.62 8.54 -21.94
N GLY A 160 21.11 9.69 -22.39
CA GLY A 160 20.71 9.94 -23.78
C GLY A 160 19.45 9.20 -24.21
N ARG A 161 18.63 8.75 -23.26
CA ARG A 161 17.39 8.01 -23.53
C ARG A 161 16.16 8.91 -23.46
N SER A 162 15.12 8.47 -24.15
CA SER A 162 13.87 9.24 -24.22
C SER A 162 13.03 9.14 -22.94
N ARG A 163 12.15 10.11 -22.74
CA ARG A 163 11.15 10.10 -21.64
C ARG A 163 10.20 8.90 -21.74
N ALA A 164 9.87 8.47 -22.96
CA ALA A 164 9.02 7.29 -23.17
C ALA A 164 9.70 6.00 -22.67
N GLU A 165 11.00 5.85 -22.90
CA GLU A 165 11.77 4.71 -22.38
C GLU A 165 11.85 4.73 -20.86
N ALA A 166 11.97 5.90 -20.23
CA ALA A 166 11.94 6.03 -18.77
C ALA A 166 10.60 5.56 -18.19
N PHE A 167 9.47 5.85 -18.83
CA PHE A 167 8.17 5.33 -18.39
C PHE A 167 7.97 3.86 -18.72
N ALA A 168 8.52 3.37 -19.83
CA ALA A 168 8.47 1.95 -20.17
C ALA A 168 9.20 1.06 -19.15
N TYR A 169 10.16 1.61 -18.40
CA TYR A 169 10.85 0.90 -17.31
C TYR A 169 9.89 0.39 -16.22
N PHE A 170 8.77 1.05 -15.99
CA PHE A 170 7.78 0.63 -14.98
C PHE A 170 7.04 -0.67 -15.37
N ILE A 171 7.02 -1.06 -16.64
CA ILE A 171 6.33 -2.28 -17.11
C ILE A 171 7.04 -3.54 -16.58
N PRO A 172 8.34 -3.77 -16.83
CA PRO A 172 9.04 -4.93 -16.26
C PRO A 172 9.07 -4.89 -14.73
N GLN A 173 9.18 -3.71 -14.12
CA GLN A 173 9.09 -3.56 -12.67
C GLN A 173 7.74 -4.07 -12.13
N ALA A 174 6.63 -3.77 -12.82
CA ALA A 174 5.31 -4.27 -12.45
C ALA A 174 5.25 -5.79 -12.48
N LEU A 175 5.73 -6.41 -13.55
CA LEU A 175 5.76 -7.88 -13.70
C LEU A 175 6.53 -8.54 -12.56
N VAL A 176 7.75 -8.08 -12.31
CA VAL A 176 8.59 -8.60 -11.22
C VAL A 176 7.91 -8.40 -9.87
N SER A 177 7.31 -7.24 -9.62
CA SER A 177 6.59 -6.96 -8.36
C SER A 177 5.39 -7.87 -8.17
N VAL A 178 4.61 -8.12 -9.22
CA VAL A 178 3.45 -9.04 -9.17
C VAL A 178 3.91 -10.45 -8.83
N VAL A 179 4.91 -10.98 -9.55
CA VAL A 179 5.44 -12.33 -9.31
C VAL A 179 6.02 -12.45 -7.91
N THR A 180 6.77 -11.45 -7.46
CA THR A 180 7.36 -11.44 -6.12
C THR A 180 6.30 -11.36 -5.03
N ASN A 181 5.28 -10.50 -5.17
CA ASN A 181 4.20 -10.39 -4.19
C ASN A 181 3.40 -11.68 -4.07
N LEU A 182 3.01 -12.28 -5.19
CA LEU A 182 2.28 -13.54 -5.18
C LEU A 182 3.14 -14.69 -4.64
N GLY A 183 4.38 -14.79 -5.10
CA GLY A 183 5.31 -15.81 -4.65
C GLY A 183 5.65 -15.71 -3.16
N ALA A 184 5.96 -14.51 -2.67
CA ALA A 184 6.23 -14.28 -1.26
C ALA A 184 5.00 -14.55 -0.39
N SER A 185 3.81 -14.13 -0.85
CA SER A 185 2.55 -14.37 -0.12
C SER A 185 2.20 -15.84 -0.07
N ALA A 186 2.35 -16.58 -1.17
CA ALA A 186 2.15 -18.02 -1.20
C ALA A 186 3.16 -18.73 -0.29
N LEU A 187 4.43 -18.33 -0.35
CA LEU A 187 5.48 -18.91 0.48
C LEU A 187 5.23 -18.65 1.98
N ALA A 188 4.73 -17.46 2.34
CA ALA A 188 4.41 -17.10 3.72
C ALA A 188 3.29 -17.96 4.32
N ASP A 189 2.38 -18.48 3.50
CA ASP A 189 1.32 -19.38 3.97
C ASP A 189 1.83 -20.82 4.24
N TYR A 190 2.94 -21.23 3.59
CA TYR A 190 3.54 -22.57 3.73
C TYR A 190 4.74 -22.61 4.69
N VAL A 191 5.50 -21.53 4.76
CA VAL A 191 6.67 -21.45 5.63
C VAL A 191 6.27 -20.81 6.95
N ARG A 192 6.35 -21.57 8.05
CA ARG A 192 6.26 -21.00 9.39
C ARG A 192 7.39 -19.99 9.54
N LEU A 193 7.08 -18.71 9.39
CA LEU A 193 7.95 -17.63 9.83
C LEU A 193 8.09 -17.80 11.33
N LYS A 194 9.23 -18.37 11.78
CA LYS A 194 9.52 -18.41 13.21
C LYS A 194 9.54 -16.96 13.69
N PRO A 195 8.79 -16.62 14.75
CA PRO A 195 8.95 -15.32 15.37
C PRO A 195 10.39 -15.25 15.89
N PHE A 196 11.13 -14.25 15.40
CA PHE A 196 12.46 -13.94 15.90
C PHE A 196 12.35 -13.25 17.26
#